data_eb6901caec72ef2b045e7c80bb17549b
#
_entry.id   eb6901caec72ef2b045e7c80bb17549b
#
_cell.length_a   1.000
_cell.length_b   1.000
_cell.length_c   1.000
_cell.angle_alpha   90.00
_cell.angle_beta   90.00
_cell.angle_gamma   90.00
#
_symmetry.space_group_name_H-M   'P 1'
#
loop_
_entity.id
_entity.type
_entity.pdbx_description
1 polymer ?
#
loop_
_entity_poly.entity_id
_entity_poly.type
_entity_poly.pdbx_seq_one_letter_code
_entity_poly.pdbx_strand_id
1 'polypeptide(L)'
;MGRLTKRVINQVKKTKSHKKKKQTMKKKIFKTRLLSFAAFCGLTLAFASCANEDVAQNPNNTDNDKNLTTFTAGDPSTRTSMESDGKFFWEAGDKIWVKDDDGTWQQSSNAPTVKTASFKFKVPGKFTQSSTYKVYYPGQNGNQNQVTIPANQWQLKPNTTTHFGTSGDCGMADASKQSNGSFAFALDHKAAYLLLLPRTSNTILHDCYLTKVEINSDNDITSTYTLDPVTGKLTGTGTGKQIVLETKGYGTYVNGFPLTNNSTSAATNGSYVVIKPGTHTLKIRYWVKDVATGTEGTITKTLASASYDQNKYYNITANLNVKEYDGDHYYMWDAQEQYWKGYEWYNGGSQPTLRQGLTGATTSNDYAQSNTDPRYWNEAFTYGADNKATHTPCKDLPNVNEMTWYAAKGEPRWDGDELWTTMGHLYRGGVWFKKKAYISGFNPNTAEDGTDWRTNFNGNSWSVSQTLPNAADAGNYFYLPVLGYYQSGQLRDIDRYGCYWSSSAAPSSSFEAYSLNFDKHYVNLYTYNARFEGRRVGGFE
;
A
#
# COMPACT_ATOMS: atom_id res chain seq x y z
N MET A 1 37.52 50.54 1.72
CA MET A 1 37.44 49.66 0.54
C MET A 1 38.29 48.38 0.61
N GLY A 2 39.19 48.20 1.57
CA GLY A 2 40.12 47.04 1.61
C GLY A 2 39.69 45.77 2.34
N ARG A 3 38.55 45.72 3.05
CA ARG A 3 38.11 44.55 3.83
C ARG A 3 37.06 43.67 3.13
N LEU A 4 36.29 44.19 2.19
CA LEU A 4 35.27 43.42 1.46
C LEU A 4 35.87 42.57 0.33
N THR A 5 36.93 43.02 -0.33
CA THR A 5 37.60 42.31 -1.43
C THR A 5 38.30 41.02 -0.96
N LYS A 6 38.86 41.00 0.27
CA LYS A 6 39.51 39.79 0.82
C LYS A 6 38.53 38.68 1.20
N ARG A 7 37.28 39.00 1.61
CA ARG A 7 36.26 38.01 1.94
C ARG A 7 35.70 37.30 0.69
N VAL A 8 35.49 38.02 -0.39
CA VAL A 8 34.97 37.45 -1.65
C VAL A 8 36.00 36.52 -2.31
N ILE A 9 37.30 36.90 -2.29
CA ILE A 9 38.36 36.06 -2.85
C ILE A 9 38.54 34.75 -2.06
N ASN A 10 38.38 34.77 -0.74
CA ASN A 10 38.46 33.57 0.09
C ASN A 10 37.25 32.64 -0.06
N GLN A 11 36.04 33.14 -0.33
CA GLN A 11 34.87 32.32 -0.63
C GLN A 11 35.00 31.66 -2.01
N VAL A 12 35.48 32.36 -3.02
CA VAL A 12 35.68 31.78 -4.37
C VAL A 12 36.78 30.71 -4.36
N LYS A 13 37.84 30.87 -3.54
CA LYS A 13 38.88 29.86 -3.38
C LYS A 13 38.38 28.60 -2.64
N LYS A 14 37.50 28.73 -1.63
CA LYS A 14 36.86 27.57 -0.93
C LYS A 14 35.92 26.81 -1.85
N THR A 15 35.13 27.47 -2.69
CA THR A 15 34.20 26.83 -3.63
C THR A 15 34.93 26.09 -4.76
N LYS A 16 36.05 26.65 -5.26
CA LYS A 16 36.88 25.97 -6.29
C LYS A 16 37.62 24.74 -5.71
N SER A 17 38.08 24.79 -4.45
CA SER A 17 38.70 23.65 -3.77
C SER A 17 37.70 22.50 -3.53
N HIS A 18 36.44 22.81 -3.15
CA HIS A 18 35.40 21.82 -2.96
C HIS A 18 34.93 21.16 -4.28
N LYS A 19 34.85 21.94 -5.40
CA LYS A 19 34.54 21.37 -6.72
C LYS A 19 35.64 20.44 -7.23
N LYS A 20 36.94 20.78 -7.02
CA LYS A 20 38.04 19.91 -7.40
C LYS A 20 38.06 18.59 -6.56
N LYS A 21 37.81 18.66 -5.25
CA LYS A 21 37.69 17.44 -4.40
C LYS A 21 36.52 16.54 -4.78
N LYS A 22 35.34 17.12 -5.14
CA LYS A 22 34.19 16.33 -5.61
C LYS A 22 34.44 15.68 -6.97
N GLN A 23 35.15 16.33 -7.89
CA GLN A 23 35.50 15.72 -9.18
C GLN A 23 36.56 14.60 -9.04
N THR A 24 37.53 14.74 -8.13
CA THR A 24 38.56 13.72 -7.90
C THR A 24 37.97 12.50 -7.19
N MET A 25 37.00 12.68 -6.26
CA MET A 25 36.29 11.57 -5.64
C MET A 25 35.38 10.82 -6.63
N LYS A 26 34.66 11.54 -7.51
CA LYS A 26 33.85 10.89 -8.56
C LYS A 26 34.71 10.06 -9.54
N LYS A 27 35.90 10.56 -9.92
CA LYS A 27 36.82 9.79 -10.76
C LYS A 27 37.43 8.55 -10.05
N LYS A 28 37.69 8.61 -8.74
CA LYS A 28 38.17 7.44 -7.97
C LYS A 28 37.09 6.36 -7.81
N ILE A 29 35.85 6.76 -7.52
CA ILE A 29 34.71 5.83 -7.41
C ILE A 29 34.40 5.16 -8.75
N PHE A 30 34.52 5.90 -9.87
CA PHE A 30 34.30 5.33 -11.20
C PHE A 30 35.40 4.33 -11.61
N LYS A 31 36.68 4.60 -11.29
CA LYS A 31 37.77 3.64 -11.56
C LYS A 31 37.69 2.38 -10.70
N THR A 32 37.27 2.49 -9.44
CA THR A 32 37.12 1.32 -8.55
C THR A 32 35.93 0.44 -8.97
N ARG A 33 34.82 1.05 -9.47
CA ARG A 33 33.69 0.28 -9.99
C ARG A 33 33.99 -0.40 -11.34
N LEU A 34 34.82 0.22 -12.19
CA LEU A 34 35.18 -0.40 -13.48
C LEU A 34 36.15 -1.59 -13.28
N LEU A 35 37.05 -1.55 -12.29
CA LEU A 35 37.93 -2.66 -11.95
C LEU A 35 37.18 -3.83 -11.27
N SER A 36 36.14 -3.54 -10.48
CA SER A 36 35.27 -4.57 -9.91
C SER A 36 34.41 -5.26 -10.97
N PHE A 37 33.98 -4.54 -12.02
CA PHE A 37 33.21 -5.13 -13.12
C PHE A 37 34.07 -6.02 -14.02
N ALA A 38 35.33 -5.66 -14.26
CA ALA A 38 36.25 -6.48 -15.06
C ALA A 38 36.69 -7.77 -14.32
N ALA A 39 36.79 -7.74 -12.98
CA ALA A 39 37.08 -8.93 -12.18
C ALA A 39 35.86 -9.89 -12.07
N PHE A 40 34.63 -9.36 -12.17
CA PHE A 40 33.41 -10.19 -12.11
C PHE A 40 33.09 -10.85 -13.47
N CYS A 41 33.40 -10.18 -14.60
CA CYS A 41 33.23 -10.79 -15.94
C CYS A 41 34.29 -11.84 -16.28
N GLY A 42 35.45 -11.85 -15.60
CA GLY A 42 36.48 -12.85 -15.78
C GLY A 42 36.21 -14.18 -15.05
N LEU A 43 35.34 -14.19 -14.04
CA LEU A 43 34.98 -15.39 -13.29
C LEU A 43 33.74 -16.11 -13.83
N THR A 44 32.91 -15.46 -14.66
CA THR A 44 31.69 -16.07 -15.22
C THR A 44 31.94 -16.87 -16.51
N LEU A 45 33.14 -16.83 -17.07
CA LEU A 45 33.50 -17.67 -18.22
C LEU A 45 34.11 -19.03 -17.84
N ALA A 46 34.31 -19.31 -16.55
CA ALA A 46 34.84 -20.60 -16.08
C ALA A 46 33.75 -21.61 -15.63
N PHE A 47 32.45 -21.22 -15.63
CA PHE A 47 31.34 -22.11 -15.26
C PHE A 47 30.47 -22.59 -16.43
N ALA A 48 30.87 -22.32 -17.67
CA ALA A 48 30.16 -22.80 -18.86
C ALA A 48 30.62 -24.20 -19.33
N SER A 49 31.30 -24.97 -18.50
CA SER A 49 31.75 -26.33 -18.86
C SER A 49 31.70 -27.27 -17.65
N CYS A 50 30.54 -27.44 -17.05
CA CYS A 50 30.23 -28.57 -16.18
C CYS A 50 28.74 -28.91 -16.26
N ALA A 51 28.31 -29.27 -17.45
CA ALA A 51 27.04 -29.98 -17.64
C ALA A 51 27.28 -31.50 -17.55
N ASN A 52 28.03 -31.95 -16.56
CA ASN A 52 28.17 -33.35 -16.19
C ASN A 52 28.62 -33.48 -14.74
N GLU A 53 27.83 -33.01 -13.80
CA GLU A 53 27.91 -33.58 -12.46
C GLU A 53 26.75 -34.57 -12.33
N ASP A 54 27.04 -35.84 -12.61
CA ASP A 54 26.45 -36.93 -11.86
C ASP A 54 26.75 -36.61 -10.40
N VAL A 55 25.72 -36.12 -9.68
CA VAL A 55 25.78 -36.10 -8.21
C VAL A 55 26.17 -37.51 -7.81
N ALA A 56 27.33 -37.67 -7.19
CA ALA A 56 27.84 -38.93 -6.74
C ALA A 56 26.75 -39.68 -5.98
N GLN A 57 26.11 -40.62 -6.65
CA GLN A 57 25.21 -41.54 -6.01
C GLN A 57 26.08 -42.39 -5.08
N ASN A 58 25.70 -42.44 -3.82
CA ASN A 58 26.23 -43.37 -2.85
C ASN A 58 26.25 -44.79 -3.49
N PRO A 59 27.40 -45.43 -3.69
CA PRO A 59 27.50 -46.68 -4.46
C PRO A 59 26.82 -47.90 -3.81
N ASN A 60 26.10 -47.71 -2.72
CA ASN A 60 25.47 -48.79 -1.95
C ASN A 60 23.92 -48.86 -2.07
N ASN A 61 23.27 -48.22 -3.07
CA ASN A 61 21.83 -48.34 -3.24
C ASN A 61 21.42 -48.82 -4.64
N THR A 62 21.90 -50.01 -5.03
CA THR A 62 21.70 -50.59 -6.39
C THR A 62 20.40 -51.35 -6.57
N ASP A 63 19.58 -51.56 -5.56
CA ASP A 63 18.32 -52.35 -5.69
C ASP A 63 17.02 -51.53 -5.85
N ASN A 64 17.02 -50.23 -5.54
CA ASN A 64 15.83 -49.40 -5.65
C ASN A 64 15.61 -48.75 -7.03
N ASP A 65 16.60 -48.72 -7.93
CA ASP A 65 16.50 -48.04 -9.24
C ASP A 65 15.93 -48.93 -10.37
N LYS A 66 15.80 -50.24 -10.18
CA LYS A 66 15.41 -51.20 -11.21
C LYS A 66 13.98 -51.02 -11.76
N ASN A 67 13.12 -50.30 -10.99
CA ASN A 67 11.70 -50.05 -11.35
C ASN A 67 11.40 -48.57 -11.57
N LEU A 68 12.42 -47.72 -11.75
CA LEU A 68 12.24 -46.27 -11.89
C LEU A 68 12.60 -45.81 -13.31
N THR A 69 11.69 -45.12 -13.97
CA THR A 69 11.91 -44.47 -15.27
C THR A 69 12.30 -42.99 -15.06
N THR A 70 13.31 -42.55 -15.82
CA THR A 70 13.78 -41.14 -15.72
C THR A 70 13.01 -40.25 -16.68
N PHE A 71 12.41 -39.18 -16.13
CA PHE A 71 11.81 -38.07 -16.85
C PHE A 71 12.66 -36.83 -16.64
N THR A 72 13.24 -36.25 -17.68
CA THR A 72 14.15 -35.11 -17.63
C THR A 72 13.44 -33.85 -18.05
N ALA A 73 13.37 -32.89 -17.17
CA ALA A 73 12.98 -31.51 -17.46
C ALA A 73 14.25 -30.70 -17.79
N GLY A 74 14.41 -30.29 -19.06
CA GLY A 74 15.69 -29.72 -19.49
C GLY A 74 15.63 -28.39 -20.24
N ASP A 75 14.45 -27.88 -20.58
CA ASP A 75 14.32 -26.62 -21.30
C ASP A 75 14.17 -25.43 -20.31
N PRO A 76 14.85 -24.29 -20.55
CA PRO A 76 14.64 -23.05 -19.79
C PRO A 76 13.18 -22.57 -19.66
N SER A 77 12.30 -22.97 -20.56
CA SER A 77 10.88 -22.63 -20.54
C SER A 77 10.03 -23.47 -19.57
N THR A 78 10.59 -24.44 -18.84
CA THR A 78 9.86 -25.49 -18.10
C THR A 78 9.95 -25.42 -16.59
N ARG A 79 9.91 -24.25 -15.98
CA ARG A 79 10.28 -24.03 -14.58
C ARG A 79 9.12 -23.51 -13.75
N THR A 80 9.08 -23.74 -12.43
CA THR A 80 7.94 -23.49 -11.54
C THR A 80 8.05 -22.21 -10.70
N SER A 81 9.18 -21.53 -10.73
CA SER A 81 9.33 -20.16 -10.23
C SER A 81 10.02 -19.28 -11.26
N MET A 82 9.58 -18.03 -11.41
CA MET A 82 10.05 -17.13 -12.46
C MET A 82 11.05 -16.11 -11.90
N GLU A 83 12.14 -15.89 -12.63
CA GLU A 83 13.04 -14.76 -12.44
C GLU A 83 12.53 -13.52 -13.20
N SER A 84 13.13 -12.36 -12.90
CA SER A 84 12.78 -11.08 -13.55
C SER A 84 12.96 -11.06 -15.09
N ASP A 85 13.68 -12.04 -15.64
CA ASP A 85 13.90 -12.23 -17.08
C ASP A 85 12.89 -13.22 -17.74
N GLY A 86 11.89 -13.67 -16.97
CA GLY A 86 10.87 -14.60 -17.45
C GLY A 86 11.24 -16.08 -17.41
N LYS A 87 12.40 -16.43 -16.86
CA LYS A 87 12.82 -17.83 -16.73
C LYS A 87 12.25 -18.46 -15.47
N PHE A 88 11.66 -19.63 -15.61
CA PHE A 88 11.15 -20.44 -14.51
C PHE A 88 12.21 -21.43 -14.00
N PHE A 89 12.12 -21.81 -12.73
CA PHE A 89 13.00 -22.78 -12.06
C PHE A 89 12.17 -23.77 -11.27
N TRP A 90 12.63 -25.01 -11.21
CA TRP A 90 12.14 -26.00 -10.26
C TRP A 90 12.55 -25.57 -8.85
N GLU A 91 11.62 -25.57 -7.92
CA GLU A 91 11.88 -25.28 -6.52
C GLU A 91 12.02 -26.56 -5.69
N ALA A 92 12.59 -26.45 -4.50
CA ALA A 92 12.74 -27.59 -3.59
C ALA A 92 11.36 -28.21 -3.28
N GLY A 93 11.28 -29.53 -3.43
CA GLY A 93 10.05 -30.29 -3.16
C GLY A 93 9.09 -30.46 -4.33
N ASP A 94 9.35 -29.85 -5.48
CA ASP A 94 8.52 -30.02 -6.68
C ASP A 94 8.52 -31.48 -7.16
N LYS A 95 7.33 -31.99 -7.51
CA LYS A 95 7.13 -33.35 -8.01
C LYS A 95 6.25 -33.36 -9.24
N ILE A 96 6.47 -34.34 -10.11
CA ILE A 96 5.64 -34.58 -11.29
C ILE A 96 4.79 -35.82 -11.13
N TRP A 97 3.72 -35.87 -11.92
CA TRP A 97 2.85 -37.02 -12.03
C TRP A 97 2.78 -37.48 -13.49
N VAL A 98 2.76 -38.80 -13.69
CA VAL A 98 2.62 -39.44 -15.01
C VAL A 98 1.70 -40.64 -14.87
N LYS A 99 0.85 -40.91 -15.87
CA LYS A 99 0.14 -42.20 -15.94
C LYS A 99 1.04 -43.22 -16.65
N ASP A 100 1.19 -44.37 -16.01
CA ASP A 100 1.94 -45.51 -16.57
C ASP A 100 1.13 -46.28 -17.64
N ASP A 101 1.71 -47.39 -18.17
CA ASP A 101 1.09 -48.24 -19.18
C ASP A 101 -0.23 -48.90 -18.75
N ASP A 102 -0.42 -49.05 -17.43
CA ASP A 102 -1.63 -49.61 -16.86
C ASP A 102 -2.67 -48.52 -16.51
N GLY A 103 -2.41 -47.26 -16.84
CA GLY A 103 -3.25 -46.09 -16.57
C GLY A 103 -3.22 -45.61 -15.13
N THR A 104 -2.30 -46.17 -14.32
CA THR A 104 -2.15 -45.83 -12.92
C THR A 104 -1.33 -44.53 -12.76
N TRP A 105 -1.77 -43.64 -11.88
CA TRP A 105 -1.04 -42.41 -11.57
C TRP A 105 0.22 -42.71 -10.74
N GLN A 106 1.36 -42.28 -11.25
CA GLN A 106 2.67 -42.40 -10.61
C GLN A 106 3.24 -41.00 -10.31
N GLN A 107 3.63 -40.79 -9.05
CA GLN A 107 4.34 -39.59 -8.63
C GLN A 107 5.85 -39.85 -8.64
N SER A 108 6.65 -38.84 -9.01
CA SER A 108 8.11 -38.94 -8.89
C SER A 108 8.53 -39.25 -7.45
N SER A 109 9.41 -40.25 -7.28
CA SER A 109 9.93 -40.69 -5.99
C SER A 109 10.91 -39.65 -5.39
N ASN A 110 11.57 -38.86 -6.23
CA ASN A 110 12.49 -37.81 -5.88
C ASN A 110 11.94 -36.42 -6.21
N ALA A 111 12.57 -35.38 -5.67
CA ALA A 111 12.27 -33.98 -5.89
C ALA A 111 13.59 -33.17 -5.82
N PRO A 112 13.68 -31.98 -6.43
CA PRO A 112 14.78 -31.06 -6.19
C PRO A 112 14.91 -30.72 -4.72
N THR A 113 16.12 -30.55 -4.24
CA THR A 113 16.41 -30.12 -2.86
C THR A 113 16.78 -28.64 -2.80
N VAL A 114 17.11 -28.07 -3.96
CA VAL A 114 17.43 -26.64 -4.16
C VAL A 114 16.82 -26.18 -5.47
N LYS A 115 16.68 -24.87 -5.62
CA LYS A 115 16.25 -24.23 -6.87
C LYS A 115 17.17 -24.63 -8.02
N THR A 116 16.62 -25.19 -9.10
CA THR A 116 17.38 -25.68 -10.27
C THR A 116 16.69 -25.42 -11.59
N ALA A 117 17.50 -25.24 -12.64
CA ALA A 117 17.03 -25.03 -14.00
C ALA A 117 16.56 -26.33 -14.69
N SER A 118 17.10 -27.49 -14.31
CA SER A 118 16.77 -28.80 -14.85
C SER A 118 16.77 -29.83 -13.74
N PHE A 119 15.96 -30.87 -13.90
CA PHE A 119 15.92 -31.96 -12.94
C PHE A 119 15.56 -33.29 -13.60
N LYS A 120 16.14 -34.38 -13.08
CA LYS A 120 15.85 -35.75 -13.50
C LYS A 120 14.90 -36.40 -12.48
N PHE A 121 13.61 -36.39 -12.81
CA PHE A 121 12.59 -37.04 -11.98
C PHE A 121 12.65 -38.57 -12.17
N LYS A 122 12.58 -39.31 -11.09
CA LYS A 122 12.49 -40.77 -11.05
C LYS A 122 11.04 -41.17 -10.78
N VAL A 123 10.37 -41.75 -11.76
CA VAL A 123 8.96 -42.11 -11.71
C VAL A 123 8.82 -43.62 -11.68
N PRO A 124 8.16 -44.22 -10.67
CA PRO A 124 7.86 -45.67 -10.66
C PRO A 124 6.80 -46.01 -11.70
N GLY A 125 6.66 -47.30 -12.02
CA GLY A 125 5.69 -47.81 -12.97
C GLY A 125 6.32 -48.24 -14.32
N LYS A 126 5.47 -48.69 -15.23
CA LYS A 126 5.90 -49.18 -16.58
C LYS A 126 5.66 -48.09 -17.62
N PHE A 127 6.68 -47.80 -18.40
CA PHE A 127 6.65 -46.80 -19.48
C PHE A 127 7.31 -47.36 -20.76
N THR A 128 6.74 -48.45 -21.27
CA THR A 128 7.32 -49.22 -22.38
C THR A 128 6.46 -49.23 -23.63
N GLN A 129 5.14 -49.01 -23.48
CA GLN A 129 4.15 -49.18 -24.57
C GLN A 129 4.06 -47.94 -25.48
N SER A 130 4.43 -46.75 -25.00
CA SER A 130 4.33 -45.52 -25.77
C SER A 130 5.69 -44.85 -25.97
N SER A 131 5.84 -44.12 -27.07
CA SER A 131 6.97 -43.18 -27.26
C SER A 131 6.76 -41.82 -26.59
N THR A 132 5.54 -41.55 -26.08
CA THR A 132 5.20 -40.29 -25.41
C THR A 132 4.29 -40.55 -24.21
N TYR A 133 4.51 -39.82 -23.13
CA TYR A 133 3.64 -39.82 -21.93
C TYR A 133 3.36 -38.40 -21.47
N LYS A 134 2.12 -38.15 -21.02
CA LYS A 134 1.77 -36.85 -20.44
C LYS A 134 2.34 -36.72 -19.05
N VAL A 135 3.10 -35.64 -18.84
CA VAL A 135 3.61 -35.21 -17.56
C VAL A 135 2.74 -34.09 -17.03
N TYR A 136 2.40 -34.18 -15.74
CA TYR A 136 1.62 -33.18 -15.02
C TYR A 136 2.43 -32.63 -13.85
N TYR A 137 2.45 -31.32 -13.72
CA TYR A 137 2.87 -30.61 -12.54
C TYR A 137 1.67 -29.85 -11.98
N PRO A 138 0.98 -30.35 -10.95
CA PRO A 138 -0.22 -29.72 -10.41
C PRO A 138 0.07 -28.65 -9.37
N GLY A 139 1.32 -28.22 -9.23
CA GLY A 139 1.81 -27.42 -8.11
C GLY A 139 2.08 -28.26 -6.86
N GLN A 140 2.65 -27.62 -5.83
CA GLN A 140 2.98 -28.30 -4.57
C GLN A 140 1.73 -28.64 -3.74
N ASN A 141 0.62 -27.92 -3.94
CA ASN A 141 -0.68 -28.16 -3.28
C ASN A 141 -1.63 -29.04 -4.10
N GLY A 142 -1.22 -29.48 -5.28
CA GLY A 142 -2.04 -30.28 -6.17
C GLY A 142 -1.78 -31.80 -6.03
N ASN A 143 -2.60 -32.56 -6.72
CA ASN A 143 -2.50 -34.04 -6.74
C ASN A 143 -2.91 -34.58 -8.10
N GLN A 144 -2.06 -35.40 -8.75
CA GLN A 144 -2.31 -35.94 -10.07
C GLN A 144 -2.52 -34.83 -11.12
N ASN A 145 -3.73 -34.68 -11.65
CA ASN A 145 -4.11 -33.56 -12.51
C ASN A 145 -5.04 -32.57 -11.82
N GLN A 146 -5.15 -32.62 -10.49
CA GLN A 146 -5.92 -31.65 -9.71
C GLN A 146 -5.01 -30.53 -9.21
N VAL A 147 -5.33 -29.30 -9.60
CA VAL A 147 -4.60 -28.07 -9.30
C VAL A 147 -5.39 -27.25 -8.28
N THR A 148 -4.78 -26.90 -7.17
CA THR A 148 -5.39 -26.01 -6.19
C THR A 148 -4.77 -24.63 -6.25
N ILE A 149 -5.57 -23.64 -6.69
CA ILE A 149 -5.23 -22.21 -6.55
C ILE A 149 -5.88 -21.74 -5.24
N PRO A 150 -5.11 -21.50 -4.17
CA PRO A 150 -5.67 -21.16 -2.86
C PRO A 150 -6.13 -19.71 -2.78
N ALA A 151 -7.12 -19.45 -1.91
CA ALA A 151 -7.59 -18.11 -1.62
C ALA A 151 -6.57 -17.26 -0.84
N ASN A 152 -5.63 -17.90 -0.14
CA ASN A 152 -4.54 -17.23 0.56
C ASN A 152 -3.21 -17.63 -0.08
N GLN A 153 -2.45 -16.61 -0.47
CA GLN A 153 -1.10 -16.75 -1.02
C GLN A 153 -0.13 -15.93 -0.18
N TRP A 154 1.15 -16.31 -0.10
CA TRP A 154 2.16 -15.65 0.73
C TRP A 154 3.41 -15.37 -0.07
N GLN A 155 3.82 -14.12 -0.13
CA GLN A 155 5.10 -13.69 -0.70
C GLN A 155 5.93 -12.98 0.37
N LEU A 156 7.03 -13.59 0.80
CA LEU A 156 7.82 -13.11 1.94
C LEU A 156 8.83 -12.02 1.60
N LYS A 157 9.12 -11.81 0.32
CA LYS A 157 10.06 -10.80 -0.20
C LYS A 157 9.53 -10.23 -1.52
N PRO A 158 9.73 -8.94 -1.79
CA PRO A 158 9.42 -8.36 -3.10
C PRO A 158 10.14 -9.09 -4.23
N ASN A 159 9.55 -9.07 -5.41
CA ASN A 159 10.14 -9.57 -6.64
C ASN A 159 10.63 -11.03 -6.56
N THR A 160 9.89 -11.89 -5.86
CA THR A 160 10.16 -13.33 -5.80
C THR A 160 8.91 -14.14 -6.12
N THR A 161 9.09 -15.29 -6.76
CA THR A 161 8.02 -16.21 -7.16
C THR A 161 8.15 -17.59 -6.53
N THR A 162 8.96 -17.72 -5.48
CA THR A 162 9.19 -18.98 -4.76
C THR A 162 7.91 -19.63 -4.21
N HIS A 163 6.86 -18.82 -4.01
CA HIS A 163 5.55 -19.28 -3.54
C HIS A 163 4.64 -19.81 -4.66
N PHE A 164 5.04 -19.76 -5.93
CA PHE A 164 4.18 -20.12 -7.05
C PHE A 164 3.70 -21.58 -6.96
N GLY A 165 4.58 -22.52 -6.66
CA GLY A 165 4.22 -23.93 -6.51
C GLY A 165 3.13 -24.17 -5.46
N THR A 166 3.16 -23.44 -4.34
CA THR A 166 2.12 -23.49 -3.29
C THR A 166 0.92 -22.61 -3.60
N SER A 167 1.02 -21.71 -4.59
CA SER A 167 -0.07 -20.79 -4.99
C SER A 167 -0.89 -21.30 -6.17
N GLY A 168 -0.60 -22.50 -6.68
CA GLY A 168 -1.35 -23.12 -7.75
C GLY A 168 -0.74 -22.92 -9.15
N ASP A 169 0.54 -22.53 -9.22
CA ASP A 169 1.27 -22.68 -10.47
C ASP A 169 1.25 -24.15 -10.88
N CYS A 170 0.98 -24.40 -12.17
CA CYS A 170 0.81 -25.74 -12.70
C CYS A 170 1.23 -25.80 -14.16
N GLY A 171 1.51 -26.99 -14.63
CA GLY A 171 1.89 -27.20 -16.02
C GLY A 171 1.66 -28.61 -16.51
N MET A 172 1.75 -28.77 -17.82
CA MET A 172 1.60 -30.05 -18.51
C MET A 172 2.55 -30.11 -19.69
N ALA A 173 3.01 -31.32 -20.01
CA ALA A 173 3.85 -31.57 -21.19
C ALA A 173 3.62 -32.96 -21.76
N ASP A 174 4.00 -33.15 -23.01
CA ASP A 174 4.21 -34.47 -23.59
C ASP A 174 5.71 -34.82 -23.56
N ALA A 175 6.05 -35.78 -22.70
CA ALA A 175 7.43 -36.26 -22.58
C ALA A 175 7.73 -37.28 -23.70
N SER A 176 8.81 -37.05 -24.46
CA SER A 176 9.22 -37.91 -25.58
C SER A 176 10.36 -38.82 -25.18
N LYS A 177 10.27 -40.09 -25.63
CA LYS A 177 11.28 -41.12 -25.38
C LYS A 177 12.60 -40.80 -26.08
N GLN A 178 13.66 -40.95 -25.35
CA GLN A 178 15.04 -40.73 -25.79
C GLN A 178 15.72 -42.08 -26.13
N SER A 179 16.81 -42.05 -26.89
CA SER A 179 17.56 -43.23 -27.29
C SER A 179 18.11 -44.07 -26.13
N ASN A 180 18.33 -43.44 -24.97
CA ASN A 180 18.77 -44.09 -23.73
C ASN A 180 17.64 -44.66 -22.89
N GLY A 181 16.39 -44.64 -23.37
CA GLY A 181 15.23 -45.15 -22.68
C GLY A 181 14.60 -44.18 -21.64
N SER A 182 15.19 -43.02 -21.40
CA SER A 182 14.57 -41.94 -20.58
C SER A 182 13.57 -41.15 -21.41
N PHE A 183 12.82 -40.28 -20.76
CA PHE A 183 11.88 -39.32 -21.38
C PHE A 183 12.34 -37.90 -21.13
N ALA A 184 12.22 -37.01 -22.13
CA ALA A 184 12.50 -35.58 -22.01
C ALA A 184 11.22 -34.77 -22.23
N PHE A 185 11.03 -33.69 -21.47
CA PHE A 185 9.87 -32.83 -21.59
C PHE A 185 10.20 -31.36 -21.31
N ALA A 186 9.34 -30.49 -21.88
CA ALA A 186 9.29 -29.07 -21.63
C ALA A 186 7.91 -28.74 -21.06
N LEU A 187 7.85 -28.26 -19.79
CA LEU A 187 6.59 -27.97 -19.13
C LEU A 187 5.97 -26.68 -19.70
N ASP A 188 4.70 -26.73 -20.09
CA ASP A 188 3.92 -25.55 -20.48
C ASP A 188 2.99 -25.17 -19.33
N HIS A 189 3.20 -23.94 -18.78
CA HIS A 189 2.44 -23.43 -17.64
C HIS A 189 0.99 -23.15 -18.01
N LYS A 190 0.07 -23.41 -17.06
CA LYS A 190 -1.37 -23.38 -17.30
C LYS A 190 -2.13 -22.39 -16.40
N ALA A 191 -1.48 -21.75 -15.44
CA ALA A 191 -2.03 -20.64 -14.66
C ALA A 191 -1.83 -19.28 -15.37
N ALA A 192 -2.48 -18.24 -14.88
CA ALA A 192 -2.21 -16.84 -15.22
C ALA A 192 -1.58 -16.11 -14.02
N TYR A 193 -0.79 -15.09 -14.28
CA TYR A 193 0.01 -14.43 -13.25
C TYR A 193 -0.19 -12.92 -13.28
N LEU A 194 -0.42 -12.33 -12.11
CA LEU A 194 -0.46 -10.88 -11.92
C LEU A 194 0.85 -10.43 -11.28
N LEU A 195 1.50 -9.41 -11.85
CA LEU A 195 2.56 -8.67 -11.21
C LEU A 195 2.04 -7.29 -10.82
N LEU A 196 1.80 -7.10 -9.53
CA LEU A 196 1.29 -5.87 -8.97
C LEU A 196 2.46 -4.94 -8.65
N LEU A 197 2.42 -3.73 -9.20
CA LEU A 197 3.48 -2.73 -9.13
C LEU A 197 2.94 -1.42 -8.54
N PRO A 198 2.67 -1.37 -7.22
CA PRO A 198 2.22 -0.15 -6.56
C PRO A 198 3.34 0.89 -6.50
N ARG A 199 2.94 2.17 -6.55
CA ARG A 199 3.83 3.32 -6.42
C ARG A 199 3.09 4.48 -5.78
N THR A 200 3.83 5.42 -5.22
CA THR A 200 3.26 6.66 -4.68
C THR A 200 4.26 7.82 -4.79
N SER A 201 3.78 8.99 -5.13
CA SER A 201 4.54 10.25 -5.04
C SER A 201 4.30 10.98 -3.71
N ASN A 202 3.39 10.51 -2.87
CA ASN A 202 3.22 11.01 -1.51
C ASN A 202 4.37 10.49 -0.65
N THR A 203 5.30 11.38 -0.29
CA THR A 203 6.52 11.02 0.45
C THR A 203 6.24 10.51 1.86
N ILE A 204 5.10 10.87 2.46
CA ILE A 204 4.67 10.34 3.77
C ILE A 204 4.39 8.84 3.69
N LEU A 205 3.80 8.38 2.58
CA LEU A 205 3.56 6.95 2.36
C LEU A 205 4.85 6.15 2.15
N HIS A 206 6.01 6.82 1.96
CA HIS A 206 7.29 6.12 1.89
C HIS A 206 7.70 5.49 3.23
N ASP A 207 7.16 5.95 4.34
CA ASP A 207 7.35 5.37 5.67
C ASP A 207 6.29 4.31 6.02
N CYS A 208 5.35 4.06 5.08
CA CYS A 208 4.31 3.06 5.21
C CYS A 208 4.69 1.74 4.49
N TYR A 209 3.93 0.69 4.80
CA TYR A 209 4.15 -0.65 4.27
C TYR A 209 2.89 -1.20 3.60
N LEU A 210 3.09 -1.90 2.48
CA LEU A 210 2.07 -2.76 1.87
C LEU A 210 2.02 -4.07 2.67
N THR A 211 0.96 -4.27 3.44
CA THR A 211 0.84 -5.44 4.33
C THR A 211 0.23 -6.64 3.65
N LYS A 212 -0.69 -6.41 2.71
CA LYS A 212 -1.31 -7.41 1.85
C LYS A 212 -1.97 -6.79 0.64
N VAL A 213 -2.28 -7.60 -0.35
CA VAL A 213 -3.11 -7.22 -1.50
C VAL A 213 -4.26 -8.19 -1.64
N GLU A 214 -5.46 -7.66 -1.80
CA GLU A 214 -6.69 -8.43 -1.95
C GLU A 214 -7.20 -8.26 -3.39
N ILE A 215 -7.35 -9.36 -4.10
CA ILE A 215 -7.85 -9.41 -5.47
C ILE A 215 -9.27 -9.99 -5.43
N ASN A 216 -10.26 -9.20 -5.82
CA ASN A 216 -11.64 -9.62 -5.95
C ASN A 216 -12.02 -9.68 -7.43
N SER A 217 -12.74 -10.71 -7.83
CA SER A 217 -13.18 -10.95 -9.21
C SER A 217 -14.70 -11.06 -9.30
N ASP A 218 -15.25 -10.75 -10.45
CA ASP A 218 -16.67 -10.97 -10.77
C ASP A 218 -17.03 -12.47 -10.86
N ASN A 219 -16.03 -13.33 -11.15
CA ASN A 219 -16.19 -14.79 -11.26
C ASN A 219 -15.07 -15.53 -10.50
N ASP A 220 -15.02 -16.87 -10.61
CA ASP A 220 -14.07 -17.68 -9.86
C ASP A 220 -12.62 -17.54 -10.34
N ILE A 221 -11.72 -17.27 -9.39
CA ILE A 221 -10.26 -17.19 -9.59
C ILE A 221 -9.48 -18.14 -8.68
N THR A 222 -10.15 -18.78 -7.72
CA THR A 222 -9.56 -19.68 -6.72
C THR A 222 -10.47 -20.87 -6.46
N SER A 223 -9.93 -22.08 -6.56
CA SER A 223 -10.57 -23.36 -6.26
C SER A 223 -9.57 -24.49 -6.51
N THR A 224 -10.06 -25.74 -6.41
CA THR A 224 -9.39 -26.91 -7.01
C THR A 224 -9.98 -27.17 -8.39
N TYR A 225 -9.13 -27.17 -9.39
CA TYR A 225 -9.46 -27.33 -10.82
C TYR A 225 -8.84 -28.62 -11.37
N THR A 226 -9.41 -29.14 -12.44
CA THR A 226 -8.83 -30.28 -13.19
C THR A 226 -8.02 -29.74 -14.37
N LEU A 227 -6.76 -30.16 -14.48
CA LEU A 227 -5.94 -29.93 -15.66
C LEU A 227 -6.35 -30.93 -16.75
N ASP A 228 -7.06 -30.44 -17.74
CA ASP A 228 -7.63 -31.24 -18.80
C ASP A 228 -6.54 -31.82 -19.72
N PRO A 229 -6.46 -33.15 -19.90
CA PRO A 229 -5.38 -33.79 -20.64
C PRO A 229 -5.39 -33.50 -22.15
N VAL A 230 -6.51 -33.07 -22.70
CA VAL A 230 -6.66 -32.81 -24.16
C VAL A 230 -6.40 -31.35 -24.47
N THR A 231 -7.05 -30.46 -23.74
CA THR A 231 -7.00 -29.02 -24.00
C THR A 231 -5.89 -28.29 -23.24
N GLY A 232 -5.34 -28.92 -22.18
CA GLY A 232 -4.38 -28.29 -21.27
C GLY A 232 -4.96 -27.13 -20.45
N LYS A 233 -6.30 -27.00 -20.40
CA LYS A 233 -6.97 -25.93 -19.63
C LYS A 233 -7.30 -26.37 -18.22
N LEU A 234 -7.35 -25.42 -17.32
CA LEU A 234 -7.93 -25.60 -15.98
C LEU A 234 -9.45 -25.60 -16.11
N THR A 235 -10.06 -26.76 -15.92
CA THR A 235 -11.51 -26.99 -16.03
C THR A 235 -12.14 -27.18 -14.66
N GLY A 236 -13.45 -27.02 -14.60
CA GLY A 236 -14.22 -27.04 -13.34
C GLY A 236 -14.65 -25.62 -12.93
N THR A 237 -15.71 -25.58 -12.15
CA THR A 237 -16.25 -24.32 -11.60
C THR A 237 -15.92 -24.23 -10.13
N GLY A 238 -15.24 -23.15 -9.76
CA GLY A 238 -15.04 -22.79 -8.37
C GLY A 238 -16.07 -21.77 -7.91
N THR A 239 -16.08 -21.49 -6.62
CA THR A 239 -16.90 -20.44 -6.01
C THR A 239 -16.06 -19.30 -5.44
N GLY A 240 -14.76 -19.48 -5.38
CA GLY A 240 -13.84 -18.52 -4.78
C GLY A 240 -13.54 -17.35 -5.72
N LYS A 241 -13.99 -16.16 -5.34
CA LYS A 241 -13.85 -14.93 -6.12
C LYS A 241 -12.81 -13.96 -5.53
N GLN A 242 -12.10 -14.38 -4.48
CA GLN A 242 -11.14 -13.53 -3.78
C GLN A 242 -9.84 -14.29 -3.51
N ILE A 243 -8.72 -13.63 -3.79
CA ILE A 243 -7.39 -14.06 -3.36
C ILE A 243 -6.80 -12.95 -2.50
N VAL A 244 -6.22 -13.34 -1.36
CA VAL A 244 -5.43 -12.46 -0.49
C VAL A 244 -3.97 -12.87 -0.59
N LEU A 245 -3.11 -11.96 -1.03
CA LEU A 245 -1.67 -12.11 -0.99
C LEU A 245 -1.13 -11.41 0.26
N GLU A 246 -0.60 -12.16 1.20
CA GLU A 246 0.10 -11.62 2.37
C GLU A 246 1.55 -11.28 1.97
N THR A 247 1.98 -10.05 2.33
CA THR A 247 3.33 -9.53 2.00
C THR A 247 4.21 -9.35 3.23
N LYS A 248 3.73 -9.73 4.41
CA LYS A 248 4.54 -9.75 5.64
C LYS A 248 5.47 -10.94 5.63
N GLY A 249 6.76 -10.67 5.75
CA GLY A 249 7.81 -11.67 5.79
C GLY A 249 8.60 -11.64 7.09
N TYR A 250 9.91 -11.84 6.98
CA TYR A 250 10.86 -11.83 8.12
C TYR A 250 11.88 -10.71 7.96
N GLY A 251 12.52 -10.32 9.05
CA GLY A 251 13.58 -9.30 9.04
C GLY A 251 13.07 -7.97 8.50
N THR A 252 13.65 -7.49 7.40
CA THR A 252 13.30 -6.21 6.77
C THR A 252 11.82 -6.12 6.36
N TYR A 253 11.14 -7.23 6.08
CA TYR A 253 9.77 -7.27 5.59
C TYR A 253 8.74 -7.65 6.65
N VAL A 254 9.08 -7.58 7.93
CA VAL A 254 8.18 -7.93 9.04
C VAL A 254 6.90 -7.07 9.06
N ASN A 255 6.98 -5.83 8.59
CA ASN A 255 5.83 -4.92 8.49
C ASN A 255 5.12 -4.98 7.12
N GLY A 256 5.65 -5.74 6.16
CA GLY A 256 5.19 -5.77 4.77
C GLY A 256 6.22 -5.20 3.80
N PHE A 257 5.84 -5.01 2.54
CA PHE A 257 6.73 -4.44 1.52
C PHE A 257 6.76 -2.92 1.60
N PRO A 258 7.94 -2.27 1.44
CA PRO A 258 8.06 -0.82 1.51
C PRO A 258 7.38 -0.13 0.32
N LEU A 259 6.91 1.10 0.52
CA LEU A 259 6.30 1.94 -0.51
C LEU A 259 7.20 3.12 -0.92
N THR A 260 8.53 2.94 -0.89
CA THR A 260 9.53 3.99 -1.07
C THR A 260 9.72 4.46 -2.52
N ASN A 261 8.87 4.03 -3.45
CA ASN A 261 9.04 4.27 -4.88
C ASN A 261 7.93 5.16 -5.47
N ASN A 262 8.32 6.23 -6.16
CA ASN A 262 7.43 7.10 -6.96
C ASN A 262 7.23 6.62 -8.41
N SER A 263 8.05 5.70 -8.87
CA SER A 263 7.88 4.97 -10.13
C SER A 263 7.76 3.46 -9.86
N THR A 264 7.23 2.71 -10.81
CA THR A 264 7.10 1.25 -10.68
C THR A 264 8.45 0.58 -10.43
N SER A 265 8.52 -0.29 -9.43
CA SER A 265 9.72 -1.02 -9.05
C SER A 265 9.37 -2.40 -8.49
N ALA A 266 9.58 -3.44 -9.29
CA ALA A 266 9.37 -4.80 -8.81
C ALA A 266 10.30 -5.13 -7.62
N ALA A 267 11.53 -4.64 -7.65
CA ALA A 267 12.52 -4.86 -6.59
C ALA A 267 12.11 -4.25 -5.24
N THR A 268 11.30 -3.16 -5.25
CA THR A 268 10.84 -2.49 -4.03
C THR A 268 9.64 -3.20 -3.42
N ASN A 269 8.61 -3.49 -4.23
CA ASN A 269 7.34 -4.02 -3.74
C ASN A 269 6.58 -4.87 -4.76
N GLY A 270 7.25 -5.36 -5.81
CA GLY A 270 6.62 -6.22 -6.80
C GLY A 270 6.00 -7.45 -6.14
N SER A 271 4.68 -7.57 -6.31
CA SER A 271 3.86 -8.60 -5.67
C SER A 271 3.24 -9.49 -6.74
N TYR A 272 3.47 -10.81 -6.65
CA TYR A 272 3.02 -11.79 -7.64
C TYR A 272 1.85 -12.61 -7.12
N VAL A 273 0.83 -12.78 -7.96
CA VAL A 273 -0.37 -13.56 -7.64
C VAL A 273 -0.65 -14.56 -8.76
N VAL A 274 -0.94 -15.80 -8.39
CA VAL A 274 -1.40 -16.84 -9.31
C VAL A 274 -2.93 -16.84 -9.31
N ILE A 275 -3.55 -16.78 -10.49
CA ILE A 275 -5.00 -16.83 -10.68
C ILE A 275 -5.39 -17.87 -11.72
N LYS A 276 -6.65 -18.31 -11.69
CA LYS A 276 -7.23 -19.10 -12.79
C LYS A 276 -7.26 -18.24 -14.06
N PRO A 277 -6.81 -18.76 -15.22
CA PRO A 277 -7.00 -18.11 -16.51
C PRO A 277 -8.49 -17.93 -16.85
N GLY A 278 -8.81 -16.82 -17.51
CA GLY A 278 -10.18 -16.51 -17.92
C GLY A 278 -10.39 -15.01 -18.16
N THR A 279 -11.62 -14.64 -18.46
CA THR A 279 -12.03 -13.23 -18.54
C THR A 279 -12.55 -12.81 -17.18
N HIS A 280 -11.92 -11.80 -16.58
CA HIS A 280 -12.22 -11.32 -15.24
C HIS A 280 -12.31 -9.80 -15.19
N THR A 281 -13.21 -9.30 -14.34
CA THR A 281 -13.23 -7.89 -13.88
C THR A 281 -12.62 -7.87 -12.48
N LEU A 282 -11.44 -7.29 -12.34
CA LEU A 282 -10.70 -7.34 -11.07
C LEU A 282 -10.84 -6.03 -10.30
N LYS A 283 -11.13 -6.14 -8.99
CA LYS A 283 -11.05 -5.07 -8.01
C LYS A 283 -9.91 -5.40 -7.03
N ILE A 284 -8.85 -4.58 -7.06
CA ILE A 284 -7.65 -4.80 -6.28
C ILE A 284 -7.60 -3.80 -5.13
N ARG A 285 -7.47 -4.29 -3.90
CA ARG A 285 -7.36 -3.51 -2.68
C ARG A 285 -5.94 -3.65 -2.12
N TYR A 286 -5.20 -2.56 -2.09
CA TYR A 286 -3.87 -2.47 -1.51
C TYR A 286 -4.00 -2.03 -0.05
N TRP A 287 -3.58 -2.86 0.90
CA TRP A 287 -3.60 -2.57 2.32
C TRP A 287 -2.30 -1.87 2.72
N VAL A 288 -2.44 -0.62 3.14
CA VAL A 288 -1.31 0.25 3.52
C VAL A 288 -1.35 0.50 5.01
N LYS A 289 -0.19 0.37 5.68
CA LYS A 289 -0.06 0.54 7.13
C LYS A 289 1.06 1.51 7.47
N ASP A 290 0.76 2.48 8.31
CA ASP A 290 1.72 3.28 9.07
C ASP A 290 1.94 2.61 10.44
N VAL A 291 3.21 2.28 10.74
CA VAL A 291 3.56 1.60 12.00
C VAL A 291 3.51 2.56 13.19
N ALA A 292 3.82 3.85 12.99
CA ALA A 292 3.86 4.85 14.06
C ALA A 292 2.45 5.17 14.59
N THR A 293 1.48 5.33 13.69
CA THR A 293 0.08 5.59 14.08
C THR A 293 -0.71 4.30 14.36
N GLY A 294 -0.25 3.17 13.83
CA GLY A 294 -1.00 1.92 13.80
C GLY A 294 -2.14 1.92 12.77
N THR A 295 -2.32 3.00 12.02
CA THR A 295 -3.37 3.12 10.99
C THR A 295 -3.10 2.14 9.85
N GLU A 296 -4.08 1.32 9.53
CA GLU A 296 -4.09 0.44 8.37
C GLU A 296 -5.40 0.63 7.60
N GLY A 297 -5.32 0.78 6.29
CA GLY A 297 -6.49 0.96 5.43
C GLY A 297 -6.23 0.57 4.00
N THR A 298 -7.24 0.70 3.14
CA THR A 298 -7.19 0.20 1.76
C THR A 298 -7.27 1.30 0.73
N ILE A 299 -6.45 1.16 -0.31
CA ILE A 299 -6.56 1.94 -1.54
C ILE A 299 -7.02 0.98 -2.63
N THR A 300 -8.18 1.26 -3.21
CA THR A 300 -8.83 0.36 -4.18
C THR A 300 -8.62 0.82 -5.61
N LYS A 301 -8.32 -0.14 -6.50
CA LYS A 301 -8.25 0.05 -7.96
C LYS A 301 -9.16 -0.97 -8.63
N THR A 302 -10.05 -0.49 -9.50
CA THR A 302 -10.91 -1.35 -10.32
C THR A 302 -10.37 -1.38 -11.73
N LEU A 303 -10.17 -2.58 -12.27
CA LEU A 303 -9.74 -2.81 -13.65
C LEU A 303 -10.96 -3.17 -14.49
N ALA A 304 -10.96 -2.74 -15.75
CA ALA A 304 -11.96 -3.20 -16.70
C ALA A 304 -11.86 -4.71 -16.93
N SER A 305 -12.94 -5.31 -17.44
CA SER A 305 -12.94 -6.72 -17.83
C SER A 305 -11.86 -6.97 -18.89
N ALA A 306 -11.04 -7.99 -18.66
CA ALA A 306 -9.94 -8.37 -19.53
C ALA A 306 -9.72 -9.89 -19.53
N SER A 307 -9.11 -10.42 -20.60
CA SER A 307 -8.65 -11.80 -20.66
C SER A 307 -7.32 -11.94 -19.95
N TYR A 308 -7.23 -12.93 -19.07
CA TYR A 308 -6.01 -13.36 -18.38
C TYR A 308 -5.68 -14.77 -18.87
N ASP A 309 -4.81 -14.84 -19.87
CA ASP A 309 -4.52 -16.08 -20.58
C ASP A 309 -3.51 -16.94 -19.79
N GLN A 310 -3.58 -18.26 -19.99
CA GLN A 310 -2.61 -19.20 -19.43
C GLN A 310 -1.18 -18.85 -19.89
N ASN A 311 -0.21 -19.08 -19.01
CA ASN A 311 1.21 -18.82 -19.25
C ASN A 311 1.52 -17.35 -19.59
N LYS A 312 0.71 -16.41 -19.10
CA LYS A 312 0.89 -14.97 -19.34
C LYS A 312 1.02 -14.18 -18.04
N TYR A 313 1.87 -13.16 -18.07
CA TYR A 313 2.06 -12.17 -17.03
C TYR A 313 1.36 -10.87 -17.36
N TYR A 314 0.70 -10.31 -16.36
CA TYR A 314 -0.01 -9.05 -16.49
C TYR A 314 0.54 -8.05 -15.47
N ASN A 315 1.27 -7.04 -15.97
CA ASN A 315 1.79 -5.96 -15.12
C ASN A 315 0.66 -4.99 -14.79
N ILE A 316 0.32 -4.90 -13.51
CA ILE A 316 -0.73 -4.02 -13.00
C ILE A 316 -0.09 -2.93 -12.17
N THR A 317 -0.06 -1.72 -12.71
CA THR A 317 0.45 -0.55 -12.02
C THR A 317 -0.65 0.13 -11.21
N ALA A 318 -0.34 0.60 -10.01
CA ALA A 318 -1.26 1.34 -9.17
C ALA A 318 -0.58 2.56 -8.55
N ASN A 319 -1.20 3.73 -8.71
CA ASN A 319 -0.82 4.91 -7.94
C ASN A 319 -1.62 4.90 -6.63
N LEU A 320 -0.91 4.83 -5.50
CA LEU A 320 -1.48 4.76 -4.15
C LEU A 320 -1.57 6.13 -3.47
N ASN A 321 -1.48 7.24 -4.22
CA ASN A 321 -1.57 8.56 -3.62
C ASN A 321 -2.91 8.75 -2.91
N VAL A 322 -2.82 9.33 -1.71
CA VAL A 322 -3.93 9.82 -0.89
C VAL A 322 -3.81 11.32 -0.72
N LYS A 323 -4.86 11.98 -0.28
CA LYS A 323 -4.85 13.43 -0.04
C LYS A 323 -3.96 13.74 1.17
N GLU A 324 -3.10 14.74 1.01
CA GLU A 324 -2.28 15.29 2.08
C GLU A 324 -2.92 16.55 2.62
N TYR A 325 -3.01 16.64 3.95
CA TYR A 325 -3.42 17.84 4.68
C TYR A 325 -2.19 18.36 5.43
N ASP A 326 -1.97 19.68 5.35
CA ASP A 326 -0.85 20.28 6.07
C ASP A 326 -1.05 20.30 7.59
N GLY A 327 0.01 20.57 8.33
CA GLY A 327 0.02 20.78 9.78
C GLY A 327 -0.08 22.25 10.21
N ASP A 328 -0.28 23.19 9.28
CA ASP A 328 -0.11 24.63 9.51
C ASP A 328 -1.42 25.39 9.74
N HIS A 329 -2.57 24.75 9.56
CA HIS A 329 -3.89 25.35 9.70
C HIS A 329 -4.53 25.09 11.06
N TYR A 330 -3.72 24.96 12.11
CA TYR A 330 -4.21 24.99 13.48
C TYR A 330 -3.99 26.39 14.08
N TYR A 331 -5.05 27.00 14.60
CA TYR A 331 -5.01 28.33 15.18
C TYR A 331 -5.68 28.34 16.56
N MET A 332 -5.18 29.11 17.50
CA MET A 332 -5.99 29.62 18.58
C MET A 332 -7.06 30.55 17.97
N TRP A 333 -8.23 30.63 18.57
CA TRP A 333 -9.32 31.39 17.96
C TRP A 333 -8.96 32.88 17.81
N ASP A 334 -9.10 33.40 16.61
CA ASP A 334 -8.77 34.79 16.24
C ASP A 334 -7.31 35.20 16.47
N ALA A 335 -6.38 34.24 16.49
CA ALA A 335 -4.94 34.51 16.49
C ALA A 335 -4.48 35.04 15.12
N GLN A 336 -3.39 35.84 15.12
CA GLN A 336 -2.80 36.38 13.89
C GLN A 336 -1.96 35.35 13.12
N GLU A 337 -1.34 34.41 13.86
CA GLU A 337 -0.45 33.40 13.32
C GLU A 337 -0.92 31.98 13.74
N GLN A 338 -0.51 30.97 12.95
CA GLN A 338 -0.85 29.59 13.26
C GLN A 338 -0.13 29.09 14.53
N TYR A 339 -0.71 28.10 15.20
CA TYR A 339 -0.36 27.62 16.54
C TYR A 339 1.12 27.27 16.71
N TRP A 340 1.75 26.69 15.67
CA TRP A 340 3.15 26.24 15.67
C TRP A 340 4.08 27.11 14.81
N LYS A 341 3.69 28.33 14.45
CA LYS A 341 4.53 29.23 13.64
C LYS A 341 5.93 29.38 14.22
N GLY A 342 6.95 29.05 13.39
CA GLY A 342 8.36 29.04 13.81
C GLY A 342 8.83 27.77 14.52
N TYR A 343 7.91 26.82 14.77
CA TYR A 343 8.20 25.55 15.44
C TYR A 343 7.60 24.36 14.67
N GLU A 344 7.40 24.53 13.36
CA GLU A 344 6.77 23.53 12.50
C GLU A 344 7.64 22.27 12.39
N TRP A 345 6.98 21.10 12.40
CA TRP A 345 7.62 19.79 12.36
C TRP A 345 8.54 19.59 11.13
N TYR A 346 8.15 20.08 9.96
CA TYR A 346 8.89 19.94 8.71
C TYR A 346 10.14 20.83 8.63
N ASN A 347 10.26 21.83 9.52
CA ASN A 347 11.44 22.66 9.70
C ASN A 347 12.34 22.18 10.85
N GLY A 348 12.08 21.01 11.42
CA GLY A 348 12.79 20.48 12.58
C GLY A 348 12.36 21.12 13.90
N GLY A 349 11.19 21.77 13.93
CA GLY A 349 10.59 22.36 15.12
C GLY A 349 9.98 21.31 16.04
N SER A 350 9.48 21.78 17.16
CA SER A 350 8.97 20.95 18.25
C SER A 350 7.47 20.60 18.14
N GLN A 351 6.81 20.91 17.03
CA GLN A 351 5.41 20.60 16.79
C GLN A 351 5.15 19.08 16.93
N PRO A 352 4.30 18.62 17.85
CA PRO A 352 3.91 17.22 17.96
C PRO A 352 3.14 16.75 16.72
N THR A 353 3.53 15.61 16.16
CA THR A 353 2.93 15.02 14.95
C THR A 353 2.10 13.77 15.22
N LEU A 354 2.27 13.16 16.41
CA LEU A 354 1.50 12.01 16.88
C LEU A 354 0.57 12.44 18.04
N ARG A 355 -0.64 11.89 18.06
CA ARG A 355 -1.59 12.18 19.13
C ARG A 355 -1.10 11.64 20.47
N GLN A 356 -1.50 12.31 21.53
CA GLN A 356 -1.24 11.85 22.89
C GLN A 356 -1.75 10.41 23.10
N GLY A 357 -0.90 9.59 23.72
CA GLY A 357 -1.18 8.17 23.99
C GLY A 357 -0.66 7.20 22.95
N LEU A 358 -0.08 7.67 21.83
CA LEU A 358 0.70 6.83 20.93
C LEU A 358 2.17 6.75 21.36
N THR A 359 2.83 5.66 21.03
CA THR A 359 4.29 5.53 21.20
C THR A 359 5.00 6.60 20.36
N GLY A 360 5.89 7.39 20.97
CA GLY A 360 6.59 8.49 20.30
C GLY A 360 5.82 9.82 20.28
N ALA A 361 4.59 9.87 20.83
CA ALA A 361 3.89 11.14 21.02
C ALA A 361 4.67 12.07 21.97
N THR A 362 4.78 13.34 21.59
CA THR A 362 5.53 14.33 22.32
C THR A 362 4.62 15.42 22.89
N THR A 363 5.15 16.17 23.84
CA THR A 363 4.56 17.41 24.35
C THR A 363 5.60 18.52 24.20
N SER A 364 5.18 19.69 23.76
CA SER A 364 6.07 20.86 23.63
C SER A 364 5.49 22.06 24.35
N ASN A 365 6.35 22.83 25.00
CA ASN A 365 6.00 24.11 25.63
C ASN A 365 6.21 25.31 24.70
N ASP A 366 6.59 25.10 23.43
CA ASP A 366 6.86 26.14 22.45
C ASP A 366 5.60 26.75 21.82
N TYR A 367 4.40 26.38 22.29
CA TYR A 367 3.15 27.04 21.92
C TYR A 367 3.00 28.39 22.64
N ALA A 368 2.20 29.29 22.07
CA ALA A 368 1.94 30.61 22.65
C ALA A 368 1.23 30.51 24.01
N GLN A 369 1.70 31.26 25.01
CA GLN A 369 1.18 31.24 26.37
C GLN A 369 0.70 32.60 26.86
N SER A 370 0.82 33.66 26.06
CA SER A 370 0.38 35.00 26.40
C SER A 370 0.10 35.84 25.12
N ASN A 371 -0.67 36.91 25.31
CA ASN A 371 -1.07 37.83 24.22
C ASN A 371 0.06 38.67 23.61
N THR A 372 1.27 38.53 24.10
CA THR A 372 2.47 39.14 23.47
C THR A 372 2.96 38.32 22.29
N ASP A 373 2.48 37.11 22.14
CA ASP A 373 2.79 36.20 21.01
C ASP A 373 1.67 36.27 19.97
N PRO A 374 1.95 36.57 18.68
CA PRO A 374 0.90 36.67 17.65
C PRO A 374 0.16 35.36 17.38
N ARG A 375 0.66 34.22 17.86
CA ARG A 375 0.01 32.91 17.79
C ARG A 375 -1.05 32.72 18.88
N TYR A 376 -1.10 33.61 19.88
CA TYR A 376 -2.06 33.55 20.97
C TYR A 376 -3.42 34.09 20.51
N TRP A 377 -4.48 33.57 21.12
CA TRP A 377 -5.84 34.03 20.85
C TRP A 377 -6.03 35.51 21.19
N ASN A 378 -6.97 36.19 20.53
CA ASN A 378 -7.21 37.61 20.72
C ASN A 378 -7.96 37.88 22.05
N GLU A 379 -7.23 38.20 23.10
CA GLU A 379 -7.80 38.53 24.44
C GLU A 379 -8.50 39.90 24.45
N ALA A 380 -8.16 40.80 23.54
CA ALA A 380 -8.82 42.11 23.46
C ALA A 380 -10.23 42.02 22.86
N PHE A 381 -10.60 40.84 22.38
CA PHE A 381 -11.92 40.58 21.84
C PHE A 381 -12.97 40.66 22.93
N THR A 382 -13.84 41.66 22.85
CA THR A 382 -15.02 41.81 23.74
C THR A 382 -16.25 41.29 23.02
N TYR A 383 -17.04 40.45 23.71
CA TYR A 383 -18.28 39.96 23.13
C TYR A 383 -19.31 41.10 23.01
N GLY A 384 -20.10 41.09 21.95
CA GLY A 384 -21.13 42.08 21.61
C GLY A 384 -21.98 41.55 20.46
N ALA A 385 -22.81 42.42 19.89
CA ALA A 385 -23.81 42.02 18.87
C ALA A 385 -23.23 41.28 17.65
N ASP A 386 -21.98 41.55 17.26
CA ASP A 386 -21.39 40.95 16.08
C ASP A 386 -20.50 39.74 16.36
N ASN A 387 -20.02 39.54 17.54
CA ASN A 387 -19.24 38.38 18.06
C ASN A 387 -18.39 37.63 16.99
N LYS A 388 -17.79 38.38 16.08
CA LYS A 388 -17.08 37.87 14.92
C LYS A 388 -15.55 38.00 15.10
N ALA A 389 -14.81 36.97 14.68
CA ALA A 389 -13.35 37.02 14.58
C ALA A 389 -12.87 38.17 13.70
N THR A 390 -11.76 38.79 14.05
CA THR A 390 -11.18 39.98 13.41
C THR A 390 -9.98 39.69 12.54
N HIS A 391 -9.24 38.61 12.84
CA HIS A 391 -8.03 38.22 12.11
C HIS A 391 -8.30 37.07 11.14
N THR A 392 -7.68 37.12 9.97
CA THR A 392 -7.62 36.01 9.01
C THR A 392 -6.68 34.93 9.59
N PRO A 393 -6.98 33.62 9.48
CA PRO A 393 -8.10 33.08 8.68
C PRO A 393 -9.43 32.93 9.44
N CYS A 394 -9.47 33.08 10.75
CA CYS A 394 -10.71 32.83 11.53
C CYS A 394 -11.90 33.67 11.08
N LYS A 395 -11.69 34.94 10.72
CA LYS A 395 -12.76 35.82 10.28
C LYS A 395 -13.43 35.40 8.97
N ASP A 396 -12.72 34.63 8.13
CA ASP A 396 -13.19 34.22 6.80
C ASP A 396 -13.88 32.84 6.82
N LEU A 397 -13.96 32.22 8.00
CA LEU A 397 -14.64 30.95 8.20
C LEU A 397 -16.18 31.12 8.15
N PRO A 398 -16.93 30.04 7.91
CA PRO A 398 -18.36 30.03 8.15
C PRO A 398 -18.68 30.47 9.58
N ASN A 399 -19.71 31.28 9.73
CA ASN A 399 -20.21 31.63 11.06
C ASN A 399 -21.01 30.46 11.67
N VAL A 400 -21.38 30.58 12.95
CA VAL A 400 -22.09 29.52 13.64
C VAL A 400 -23.43 29.18 13.00
N ASN A 401 -24.17 30.17 12.48
CA ASN A 401 -25.44 29.90 11.79
C ASN A 401 -25.24 29.03 10.55
N GLU A 402 -24.24 29.36 9.71
CA GLU A 402 -23.88 28.54 8.53
C GLU A 402 -23.50 27.11 8.95
N MET A 403 -22.76 26.95 10.05
CA MET A 403 -22.36 25.63 10.55
C MET A 403 -23.55 24.78 11.02
N THR A 404 -24.62 25.40 11.53
CA THR A 404 -25.86 24.65 11.88
C THR A 404 -26.51 24.04 10.63
N TRP A 405 -26.47 24.73 9.49
CA TRP A 405 -26.99 24.21 8.24
C TRP A 405 -26.18 23.01 7.73
N TYR A 406 -24.85 23.07 7.81
CA TYR A 406 -24.03 21.91 7.47
C TYR A 406 -24.32 20.73 8.38
N ALA A 407 -24.46 20.96 9.68
CA ALA A 407 -24.70 19.92 10.66
C ALA A 407 -26.11 19.30 10.54
N ALA A 408 -27.15 20.12 10.40
CA ALA A 408 -28.54 19.69 10.42
C ALA A 408 -29.09 19.27 9.06
N LYS A 409 -28.74 20.01 8.00
CA LYS A 409 -29.28 19.84 6.63
C LYS A 409 -28.21 19.44 5.61
N GLY A 410 -26.92 19.45 5.98
CA GLY A 410 -25.81 19.01 5.14
C GLY A 410 -25.66 17.50 5.04
N GLU A 411 -26.60 16.73 5.60
CA GLU A 411 -26.60 15.26 5.57
C GLU A 411 -25.21 14.68 5.90
N PRO A 412 -24.66 14.90 7.10
CA PRO A 412 -23.33 14.45 7.46
C PRO A 412 -23.21 12.92 7.36
N ARG A 413 -22.16 12.45 6.65
CA ARG A 413 -21.93 11.03 6.38
C ARG A 413 -20.52 10.63 6.76
N TRP A 414 -20.40 9.67 7.66
CA TRP A 414 -19.11 9.15 8.11
C TRP A 414 -18.44 8.28 7.06
N ASP A 415 -17.17 8.58 6.77
CA ASP A 415 -16.28 7.75 5.99
C ASP A 415 -15.08 7.34 6.84
N GLY A 416 -15.15 6.17 7.43
CA GLY A 416 -14.08 5.65 8.29
C GLY A 416 -12.92 5.03 7.53
N ASP A 417 -13.07 4.84 6.22
CA ASP A 417 -12.10 4.15 5.36
C ASP A 417 -11.29 5.13 4.49
N GLU A 418 -11.72 6.39 4.34
CA GLU A 418 -11.00 7.39 3.56
C GLU A 418 -9.64 7.67 4.20
N LEU A 419 -8.59 7.31 3.47
CA LEU A 419 -7.20 7.49 3.89
C LEU A 419 -6.70 8.89 3.51
N TRP A 420 -5.95 9.49 4.40
CA TRP A 420 -5.27 10.77 4.19
C TRP A 420 -3.97 10.85 5.00
N THR A 421 -3.09 11.77 4.61
CA THR A 421 -1.82 12.00 5.31
C THR A 421 -1.77 13.41 5.88
N THR A 422 -1.07 13.57 7.00
CA THR A 422 -0.67 14.85 7.57
C THR A 422 0.53 14.68 8.48
N MET A 423 1.36 15.71 8.57
CA MET A 423 2.48 15.80 9.53
C MET A 423 3.36 14.54 9.58
N GLY A 424 3.67 13.97 8.41
CA GLY A 424 4.53 12.79 8.29
C GLY A 424 3.85 11.45 8.55
N HIS A 425 2.51 11.38 8.74
CA HIS A 425 1.80 10.16 9.12
C HIS A 425 0.55 9.90 8.28
N LEU A 426 0.20 8.61 8.18
CA LEU A 426 -1.05 8.15 7.58
C LEU A 426 -2.13 8.04 8.67
N TYR A 427 -3.32 8.55 8.33
CA TYR A 427 -4.53 8.48 9.14
C TYR A 427 -5.72 8.13 8.27
N ARG A 428 -6.90 8.01 8.88
CA ARG A 428 -8.18 7.76 8.19
C ARG A 428 -9.35 8.36 8.92
N GLY A 429 -10.46 8.47 8.20
CA GLY A 429 -11.74 8.87 8.76
C GLY A 429 -12.04 10.35 8.65
N GLY A 430 -13.32 10.66 8.50
CA GLY A 430 -13.87 12.00 8.40
C GLY A 430 -15.34 11.99 8.00
N VAL A 431 -15.87 13.16 7.75
CA VAL A 431 -17.29 13.34 7.44
C VAL A 431 -17.44 14.09 6.12
N TRP A 432 -18.33 13.59 5.28
CA TRP A 432 -18.84 14.27 4.09
C TRP A 432 -20.03 15.11 4.47
N PHE A 433 -20.00 16.40 4.09
CA PHE A 433 -21.09 17.35 4.25
C PHE A 433 -21.55 17.85 2.88
N LYS A 434 -22.85 18.06 2.69
CA LYS A 434 -23.34 18.76 1.50
C LYS A 434 -22.79 20.17 1.45
N LYS A 435 -22.38 20.59 0.25
CA LYS A 435 -22.02 21.98 -0.04
C LYS A 435 -23.25 22.87 0.12
N LYS A 436 -23.06 24.12 0.55
CA LYS A 436 -24.17 25.08 0.77
C LYS A 436 -25.09 25.24 -0.42
N ALA A 437 -24.56 25.17 -1.65
CA ALA A 437 -25.34 25.25 -2.89
C ALA A 437 -26.39 24.12 -3.03
N TYR A 438 -26.22 23.02 -2.30
CA TYR A 438 -27.13 21.86 -2.32
C TYR A 438 -27.93 21.70 -1.02
N ILE A 439 -27.88 22.69 -0.12
CA ILE A 439 -28.67 22.75 1.11
C ILE A 439 -29.84 23.70 0.88
N SER A 440 -31.04 23.17 0.79
CA SER A 440 -32.22 23.98 0.62
C SER A 440 -32.46 24.88 1.82
N GLY A 441 -32.72 26.17 1.59
CA GLY A 441 -32.97 27.16 2.62
C GLY A 441 -31.71 27.67 3.36
N PHE A 442 -30.50 27.31 2.90
CA PHE A 442 -29.26 27.78 3.50
C PHE A 442 -29.25 29.30 3.69
N ASN A 443 -29.04 29.75 4.94
CA ASN A 443 -29.05 31.15 5.31
C ASN A 443 -27.90 31.47 6.28
N PRO A 444 -26.96 32.35 5.92
CA PRO A 444 -25.86 32.72 6.80
C PRO A 444 -26.28 33.61 7.98
N ASN A 445 -27.47 34.20 7.95
CA ASN A 445 -27.92 35.15 8.97
C ASN A 445 -28.77 34.53 10.07
N THR A 446 -29.29 33.32 9.85
CA THR A 446 -30.04 32.54 10.86
C THR A 446 -29.60 31.09 10.84
N ALA A 447 -29.56 30.48 12.00
CA ALA A 447 -29.37 29.07 12.14
C ALA A 447 -30.51 28.26 11.55
N GLU A 448 -30.40 26.97 11.43
CA GLU A 448 -31.40 26.09 10.84
C GLU A 448 -32.73 26.06 11.61
N ASP A 449 -32.70 26.43 12.89
CA ASP A 449 -33.85 26.55 13.78
C ASP A 449 -34.57 27.93 13.66
N GLY A 450 -34.05 28.83 12.82
CA GLY A 450 -34.59 30.19 12.60
C GLY A 450 -34.09 31.23 13.59
N THR A 451 -33.20 30.87 14.54
CA THR A 451 -32.62 31.82 15.50
C THR A 451 -31.23 32.29 15.06
N ASP A 452 -30.72 33.35 15.67
CA ASP A 452 -29.35 33.82 15.44
C ASP A 452 -28.46 33.42 16.61
N TRP A 453 -27.65 32.36 16.41
CA TRP A 453 -26.76 31.82 17.43
C TRP A 453 -25.56 32.74 17.71
N ARG A 454 -25.32 33.75 16.89
CA ARG A 454 -24.27 34.75 17.17
C ARG A 454 -24.63 35.65 18.34
N THR A 455 -25.92 35.85 18.60
CA THR A 455 -26.45 36.73 19.64
C THR A 455 -27.03 35.99 20.84
N ASN A 456 -27.53 34.78 20.62
CA ASN A 456 -28.12 33.94 21.65
C ASN A 456 -27.29 32.68 21.84
N PHE A 457 -26.89 32.43 23.10
CA PHE A 457 -26.22 31.18 23.44
C PHE A 457 -27.08 29.97 23.08
N ASN A 458 -26.54 29.09 22.24
CA ASN A 458 -27.22 27.85 21.87
C ASN A 458 -26.19 26.76 21.57
N GLY A 459 -26.64 25.52 21.58
CA GLY A 459 -25.82 24.35 21.21
C GLY A 459 -26.69 23.16 20.89
N ASN A 460 -26.26 22.35 19.93
CA ASN A 460 -27.00 21.15 19.54
C ASN A 460 -26.06 20.08 18.97
N SER A 461 -26.61 18.87 18.82
CA SER A 461 -25.94 17.69 18.31
C SER A 461 -26.83 16.98 17.30
N TRP A 462 -26.26 16.59 16.17
CA TRP A 462 -26.93 15.88 15.08
C TRP A 462 -26.24 14.57 14.78
N SER A 463 -27.02 13.53 14.44
CA SER A 463 -26.49 12.22 14.11
C SER A 463 -25.79 12.20 12.76
N VAL A 464 -24.72 11.44 12.64
CA VAL A 464 -23.98 11.19 11.40
C VAL A 464 -24.43 9.86 10.78
N SER A 465 -24.79 9.88 9.50
CA SER A 465 -25.13 8.66 8.76
C SER A 465 -23.87 7.82 8.48
N GLN A 466 -24.01 6.50 8.60
CA GLN A 466 -22.94 5.55 8.23
C GLN A 466 -23.01 5.12 6.75
N THR A 467 -23.97 5.66 5.99
CA THR A 467 -24.12 5.38 4.56
C THR A 467 -23.48 6.51 3.75
N LEU A 468 -22.48 6.19 2.95
CA LEU A 468 -21.80 7.16 2.09
C LEU A 468 -22.73 7.74 1.02
N PRO A 469 -22.44 8.94 0.49
CA PRO A 469 -23.11 9.46 -0.68
C PRO A 469 -23.00 8.48 -1.85
N ASN A 470 -24.03 8.37 -2.67
CA ASN A 470 -23.92 7.60 -3.90
C ASN A 470 -22.98 8.29 -4.90
N ALA A 471 -22.47 7.55 -5.88
CA ALA A 471 -21.49 8.07 -6.83
C ALA A 471 -22.00 9.25 -7.67
N ALA A 472 -23.32 9.32 -7.94
CA ALA A 472 -23.91 10.41 -8.69
C ALA A 472 -23.95 11.72 -7.89
N ASP A 473 -24.11 11.64 -6.58
CA ASP A 473 -24.21 12.78 -5.67
C ASP A 473 -22.89 13.19 -5.03
N ALA A 474 -21.84 12.38 -5.17
CA ALA A 474 -20.54 12.62 -4.50
C ALA A 474 -19.98 14.02 -4.77
N GLY A 475 -20.19 14.58 -5.95
CA GLY A 475 -19.78 15.94 -6.32
C GLY A 475 -20.48 17.06 -5.54
N ASN A 476 -21.62 16.75 -4.89
CA ASN A 476 -22.43 17.70 -4.10
C ASN A 476 -21.92 17.82 -2.65
N TYR A 477 -20.90 17.04 -2.27
CA TYR A 477 -20.36 16.99 -0.93
C TYR A 477 -18.92 17.50 -0.90
N PHE A 478 -18.49 17.98 0.26
CA PHE A 478 -17.09 18.22 0.62
C PHE A 478 -16.73 17.38 1.85
N TYR A 479 -15.46 17.08 1.99
CA TYR A 479 -14.95 16.18 3.03
C TYR A 479 -14.11 16.92 4.05
N LEU A 480 -14.39 16.72 5.33
CA LEU A 480 -13.57 17.17 6.45
C LEU A 480 -12.98 15.96 7.19
N PRO A 481 -11.64 15.81 7.23
CA PRO A 481 -10.98 14.75 7.98
C PRO A 481 -11.00 15.00 9.50
N VAL A 482 -10.86 13.92 10.29
CA VAL A 482 -10.76 13.98 11.75
C VAL A 482 -9.34 14.38 12.19
N LEU A 483 -8.96 15.62 11.94
CA LEU A 483 -7.60 16.16 12.15
C LEU A 483 -7.27 16.47 13.63
N GLY A 484 -8.22 16.27 14.56
CA GLY A 484 -7.98 16.57 15.98
C GLY A 484 -7.74 18.04 16.25
N TYR A 485 -7.03 18.33 17.34
CA TYR A 485 -6.69 19.68 17.80
C TYR A 485 -5.45 19.67 18.70
N TYR A 486 -4.88 20.85 18.95
CA TYR A 486 -3.81 21.03 19.92
C TYR A 486 -4.35 21.61 21.23
N GLN A 487 -3.90 21.03 22.34
CA GLN A 487 -4.19 21.50 23.68
C GLN A 487 -2.95 21.40 24.56
N SER A 488 -2.54 22.50 25.17
CA SER A 488 -1.36 22.54 26.07
C SER A 488 -0.11 21.90 25.45
N GLY A 489 0.14 22.21 24.18
CA GLY A 489 1.31 21.70 23.43
C GLY A 489 1.26 20.21 23.05
N GLN A 490 0.10 19.57 23.12
CA GLN A 490 -0.13 18.18 22.76
C GLN A 490 -1.12 18.09 21.60
N LEU A 491 -0.85 17.19 20.63
CA LEU A 491 -1.84 16.82 19.62
C LEU A 491 -2.87 15.86 20.23
N ARG A 492 -4.14 16.22 20.14
CA ARG A 492 -5.28 15.48 20.68
C ARG A 492 -6.18 14.97 19.57
N ASP A 493 -6.71 13.81 19.75
CA ASP A 493 -7.84 13.21 19.05
C ASP A 493 -7.79 13.23 17.51
N ILE A 494 -6.61 13.41 16.90
CA ILE A 494 -6.41 13.11 15.47
C ILE A 494 -6.78 11.64 15.26
N ASP A 495 -7.38 11.30 14.14
CA ASP A 495 -7.99 10.00 13.80
C ASP A 495 -9.32 9.67 14.51
N ARG A 496 -9.86 10.62 15.32
CA ARG A 496 -11.09 10.41 16.13
C ARG A 496 -12.09 11.54 16.01
N TYR A 497 -11.60 12.78 16.14
CA TYR A 497 -12.42 13.99 16.12
C TYR A 497 -11.95 14.98 15.06
N GLY A 498 -12.92 15.54 14.32
CA GLY A 498 -12.74 16.76 13.55
C GLY A 498 -13.12 17.95 14.44
N CYS A 499 -12.24 18.94 14.54
CA CYS A 499 -12.41 20.13 15.36
C CYS A 499 -12.08 21.38 14.54
N TYR A 500 -13.10 22.09 14.07
CA TYR A 500 -12.96 23.18 13.11
C TYR A 500 -13.57 24.47 13.66
N TRP A 501 -12.77 25.54 13.79
CA TRP A 501 -13.26 26.84 14.25
C TRP A 501 -14.33 27.42 13.32
N SER A 502 -15.28 28.13 13.93
CA SER A 502 -16.15 29.08 13.26
C SER A 502 -15.62 30.51 13.39
N SER A 503 -16.11 31.42 12.56
CA SER A 503 -15.83 32.86 12.74
C SER A 503 -16.56 33.48 13.92
N SER A 504 -17.44 32.75 14.62
CA SER A 504 -18.28 33.26 15.71
C SER A 504 -17.73 32.93 17.09
N ALA A 505 -17.56 33.95 17.93
CA ALA A 505 -17.32 33.77 19.35
C ALA A 505 -18.59 33.31 20.08
N ALA A 506 -18.43 32.75 21.28
CA ALA A 506 -19.56 32.51 22.18
C ALA A 506 -20.17 33.86 22.63
N PRO A 507 -21.49 34.05 22.54
CA PRO A 507 -22.11 35.35 22.84
C PRO A 507 -22.08 35.73 24.33
N SER A 508 -21.80 34.79 25.20
CA SER A 508 -21.81 34.99 26.66
C SER A 508 -20.47 34.68 27.35
N SER A 509 -19.42 34.39 26.55
CA SER A 509 -18.10 34.00 27.11
C SER A 509 -16.97 34.71 26.39
N SER A 510 -16.07 35.35 27.11
CA SER A 510 -14.84 35.91 26.58
C SER A 510 -13.75 34.88 26.30
N PHE A 511 -13.91 33.64 26.79
CA PHE A 511 -12.88 32.58 26.71
C PHE A 511 -13.23 31.49 25.71
N GLU A 512 -14.44 31.51 25.12
CA GLU A 512 -14.95 30.44 24.30
C GLU A 512 -15.38 30.93 22.92
N ALA A 513 -15.33 30.03 21.94
CA ALA A 513 -15.85 30.26 20.59
C ALA A 513 -16.56 29.01 20.08
N TYR A 514 -17.39 29.21 19.04
CA TYR A 514 -18.03 28.10 18.36
C TYR A 514 -17.05 27.31 17.50
N SER A 515 -17.21 26.00 17.51
CA SER A 515 -16.46 25.07 16.69
C SER A 515 -17.38 23.95 16.20
N LEU A 516 -17.25 23.58 14.93
CA LEU A 516 -17.85 22.37 14.39
C LEU A 516 -16.99 21.19 14.84
N ASN A 517 -17.53 20.37 15.72
CA ASN A 517 -16.87 19.16 16.21
C ASN A 517 -17.64 17.94 15.72
N PHE A 518 -16.94 16.91 15.27
CA PHE A 518 -17.59 15.68 14.81
C PHE A 518 -16.75 14.45 15.04
N ASP A 519 -17.46 13.34 15.20
CA ASP A 519 -16.92 12.00 15.23
C ASP A 519 -17.77 11.07 14.32
N LYS A 520 -17.57 9.77 14.47
CA LYS A 520 -18.33 8.76 13.70
C LYS A 520 -19.84 8.72 14.02
N HIS A 521 -20.29 9.36 15.10
CA HIS A 521 -21.67 9.30 15.57
C HIS A 521 -22.41 10.62 15.49
N TYR A 522 -21.73 11.72 15.79
CA TYR A 522 -22.34 13.02 15.96
C TYR A 522 -21.56 14.15 15.32
N VAL A 523 -22.29 15.15 14.87
CA VAL A 523 -21.79 16.51 14.62
C VAL A 523 -22.31 17.38 15.74
N ASN A 524 -21.42 18.09 16.41
CA ASN A 524 -21.73 18.92 17.57
C ASN A 524 -21.33 20.37 17.33
N LEU A 525 -22.21 21.29 17.66
CA LEU A 525 -21.93 22.72 17.73
C LEU A 525 -22.21 23.20 19.15
N TYR A 526 -21.16 23.51 19.87
CA TYR A 526 -21.21 24.04 21.23
C TYR A 526 -20.19 25.15 21.42
N THR A 527 -20.39 25.99 22.43
CA THR A 527 -19.47 27.07 22.79
C THR A 527 -18.36 26.69 23.76
N TYR A 528 -18.39 25.51 24.36
CA TYR A 528 -17.41 25.07 25.34
C TYR A 528 -16.00 24.79 24.79
N ASN A 529 -15.60 25.53 23.75
CA ASN A 529 -14.33 25.36 23.10
C ASN A 529 -13.44 26.54 23.45
N ALA A 530 -12.42 26.27 24.26
CA ALA A 530 -11.52 27.30 24.73
C ALA A 530 -10.71 27.94 23.59
N ARG A 531 -10.71 29.27 23.51
CA ARG A 531 -10.05 30.03 22.43
C ARG A 531 -8.54 29.78 22.32
N PHE A 532 -7.90 29.34 23.40
CA PHE A 532 -6.48 28.99 23.43
C PHE A 532 -6.16 27.58 22.90
N GLU A 533 -7.14 26.80 22.51
CA GLU A 533 -6.90 25.52 21.81
C GLU A 533 -6.58 25.75 20.34
N GLY A 534 -5.63 24.98 19.81
CA GLY A 534 -5.28 25.00 18.39
C GLY A 534 -6.22 24.11 17.59
N ARG A 535 -7.27 24.66 16.98
CA ARG A 535 -8.22 23.93 16.12
C ARG A 535 -8.02 24.27 14.65
N ARG A 536 -8.51 23.41 13.77
CA ARG A 536 -8.38 23.62 12.33
C ARG A 536 -9.19 24.84 11.87
N VAL A 537 -8.62 25.52 10.88
CA VAL A 537 -9.27 26.58 10.11
C VAL A 537 -9.32 26.17 8.63
N GLY A 538 -10.39 26.53 7.93
CA GLY A 538 -10.55 26.19 6.51
C GLY A 538 -11.06 24.78 6.25
N GLY A 539 -11.03 24.38 4.98
CA GLY A 539 -11.52 23.07 4.51
C GLY A 539 -13.01 23.05 4.15
N PHE A 540 -13.76 24.12 4.43
CA PHE A 540 -15.16 24.26 4.03
C PHE A 540 -15.23 24.61 2.55
N GLU A 541 -15.89 23.76 1.74
CA GLU A 541 -16.18 23.86 0.27
C GLU A 541 -15.01 24.11 -0.66
#